data_47479e2fb91edcf9864fed6738abb36f
#
_entry.id   47479e2fb91edcf9864fed6738abb36f
#
_cell.length_a   1.000
_cell.length_b   1.000
_cell.length_c   1.000
_cell.angle_alpha   90.00
_cell.angle_beta   90.00
_cell.angle_gamma   90.00
#
_symmetry.space_group_name_H-M   'P 1'
#
loop_
_entity.id
_entity.type
_entity.pdbx_description
1 polymer ?
#
loop_
_entity_poly.entity_id
_entity_poly.type
_entity_poly.pdbx_seq_one_letter_code
_entity_poly.pdbx_strand_id
1 'polypeptide(L)'
;MLKPGKCAVPLALLLTLIISLPPALAQLRVIKNPRGRLRIKHLREVERRIYQLTNAVRRKHHLSPLDKDNALVATARAHSDDMLERKFFSHVNPDGTTPQKRIAPAYSRTISRSGENIWGGHGYDYSDSKLMARVIVDSWMSSPGHRANLLNPSYTHLGVGVSVLGKEVRATQNFVRR
;
A
#
# COMPACT_ATOMS: atom_id res chain seq x y z
N MET A 1 -60.05 18.73 47.09
CA MET A 1 -59.41 17.46 46.57
C MET A 1 -58.60 17.82 45.34
N LEU A 2 -57.31 18.03 45.52
CA LEU A 2 -56.35 18.34 44.43
C LEU A 2 -55.58 17.06 44.09
N LYS A 3 -55.59 16.64 42.81
CA LYS A 3 -54.84 15.51 42.28
C LYS A 3 -53.41 15.97 42.01
N PRO A 4 -52.38 15.16 42.32
CA PRO A 4 -50.98 15.49 42.02
C PRO A 4 -50.68 15.22 40.55
N GLY A 5 -50.04 16.23 39.91
CA GLY A 5 -49.52 16.13 38.55
C GLY A 5 -48.28 15.24 38.47
N LYS A 6 -48.23 14.36 37.47
CA LYS A 6 -47.06 13.54 37.13
C LYS A 6 -46.08 14.41 36.34
N CYS A 7 -44.92 14.69 36.93
CA CYS A 7 -43.77 15.23 36.21
C CYS A 7 -43.19 14.11 35.29
N ALA A 8 -43.27 14.32 34.00
CA ALA A 8 -42.54 13.52 33.00
C ALA A 8 -41.10 14.03 32.89
N VAL A 9 -40.15 13.18 33.19
CA VAL A 9 -38.73 13.43 32.98
C VAL A 9 -38.42 13.19 31.49
N PRO A 10 -37.82 14.13 30.76
CA PRO A 10 -37.47 13.89 29.37
C PRO A 10 -36.28 12.93 29.29
N LEU A 11 -36.45 11.84 28.53
CA LEU A 11 -35.44 10.88 28.19
C LEU A 11 -34.38 11.57 27.30
N ALA A 12 -33.23 11.90 27.88
CA ALA A 12 -32.09 12.43 27.15
C ALA A 12 -31.56 11.35 26.24
N LEU A 13 -31.73 11.56 24.93
CA LEU A 13 -31.13 10.72 23.87
C LEU A 13 -29.62 10.96 23.89
N LEU A 14 -28.85 10.02 24.48
CA LEU A 14 -27.39 9.99 24.36
C LEU A 14 -27.06 9.60 22.92
N LEU A 15 -26.82 10.59 22.08
CA LEU A 15 -26.24 10.40 20.76
C LEU A 15 -24.76 10.01 20.95
N THR A 16 -24.47 8.71 20.90
CA THR A 16 -23.10 8.23 20.86
C THR A 16 -22.49 8.60 19.53
N LEU A 17 -21.71 9.68 19.53
CA LEU A 17 -20.90 10.09 18.38
C LEU A 17 -19.82 9.02 18.15
N ILE A 18 -20.06 8.12 17.20
CA ILE A 18 -19.01 7.19 16.73
C ILE A 18 -18.03 8.02 15.91
N ILE A 19 -17.02 8.57 16.57
CA ILE A 19 -15.90 9.21 15.90
C ILE A 19 -15.09 8.09 15.25
N SER A 20 -15.28 7.86 13.95
CA SER A 20 -14.38 7.00 13.17
C SER A 20 -13.02 7.65 13.12
N LEU A 21 -12.07 7.09 13.86
CA LEU A 21 -10.67 7.51 13.86
C LEU A 21 -10.09 7.39 12.45
N PRO A 22 -9.40 8.41 11.93
CA PRO A 22 -8.80 8.35 10.61
C PRO A 22 -7.77 7.21 10.54
N PRO A 23 -7.57 6.56 9.38
CA PRO A 23 -6.70 5.38 9.22
C PRO A 23 -5.24 5.61 9.69
N ALA A 24 -4.78 6.85 9.74
CA ALA A 24 -3.49 7.24 10.29
C ALA A 24 -3.35 6.94 11.80
N LEU A 25 -4.44 7.01 12.58
CA LEU A 25 -4.42 6.69 14.02
C LEU A 25 -4.48 5.18 14.28
N ALA A 26 -5.06 4.40 13.37
CA ALA A 26 -5.01 2.94 13.43
C ALA A 26 -3.57 2.42 13.25
N GLN A 27 -2.76 3.07 12.40
CA GLN A 27 -1.33 2.77 12.26
C GLN A 27 -0.52 3.08 13.52
N LEU A 28 -0.87 4.12 14.28
CA LEU A 28 -0.21 4.45 15.55
C LEU A 28 -0.43 3.40 16.65
N ARG A 29 -1.56 2.69 16.64
CA ARG A 29 -1.80 1.56 17.57
C ARG A 29 -0.89 0.36 17.32
N VAL A 30 -0.57 0.06 16.07
CA VAL A 30 0.36 -1.03 15.69
C VAL A 30 1.80 -0.72 16.14
N ILE A 31 2.19 0.55 16.20
CA ILE A 31 3.54 0.98 16.61
C ILE A 31 3.83 0.72 18.10
N LYS A 32 2.82 0.59 18.96
CA LYS A 32 3.02 0.29 20.41
C LYS A 32 3.37 -1.17 20.70
N ASN A 33 3.14 -2.10 19.74
CA ASN A 33 3.50 -3.51 19.89
C ASN A 33 4.95 -3.73 19.38
N PRO A 34 5.91 -4.19 20.22
CA PRO A 34 7.29 -4.43 19.79
C PRO A 34 7.40 -5.37 18.58
N ARG A 35 6.60 -6.43 18.52
CA ARG A 35 6.55 -7.37 17.38
C ARG A 35 6.01 -6.69 16.11
N GLY A 36 4.99 -5.85 16.24
CA GLY A 36 4.46 -5.03 15.15
C GLY A 36 5.48 -4.02 14.62
N ARG A 37 6.26 -3.40 15.53
CA ARG A 37 7.32 -2.45 15.16
C ARG A 37 8.46 -3.13 14.39
N LEU A 38 8.91 -4.31 14.82
CA LEU A 38 9.91 -5.10 14.11
C LEU A 38 9.40 -5.52 12.72
N ARG A 39 8.16 -5.99 12.62
CA ARG A 39 7.54 -6.32 11.33
C ARG A 39 7.55 -5.15 10.37
N ILE A 40 7.13 -3.97 10.82
CA ILE A 40 7.13 -2.75 10.00
C ILE A 40 8.55 -2.41 9.55
N LYS A 41 9.55 -2.48 10.42
CA LYS A 41 10.96 -2.24 10.07
C LYS A 41 11.44 -3.16 8.95
N HIS A 42 11.16 -4.47 9.04
CA HIS A 42 11.53 -5.42 8.00
C HIS A 42 10.84 -5.13 6.67
N LEU A 43 9.53 -4.84 6.67
CA LEU A 43 8.79 -4.51 5.46
C LEU A 43 9.32 -3.24 4.79
N ARG A 44 9.67 -2.20 5.58
CA ARG A 44 10.30 -0.97 5.04
C ARG A 44 11.66 -1.26 4.40
N GLU A 45 12.42 -2.20 4.97
CA GLU A 45 13.69 -2.63 4.39
C GLU A 45 13.49 -3.42 3.10
N VAL A 46 12.48 -4.29 3.02
CA VAL A 46 12.09 -4.97 1.76
C VAL A 46 11.73 -3.95 0.68
N GLU A 47 10.85 -2.98 0.98
CA GLU A 47 10.47 -1.91 0.06
C GLU A 47 11.69 -1.12 -0.45
N ARG A 48 12.60 -0.75 0.46
CA ARG A 48 13.83 -0.03 0.11
C ARG A 48 14.70 -0.85 -0.84
N ARG A 49 14.85 -2.15 -0.59
CA ARG A 49 15.63 -3.06 -1.45
C ARG A 49 14.98 -3.27 -2.81
N ILE A 50 13.66 -3.43 -2.87
CA ILE A 50 12.92 -3.51 -4.14
C ILE A 50 13.18 -2.25 -4.97
N TYR A 51 13.06 -1.06 -4.36
CA TYR A 51 13.37 0.20 -5.03
C TYR A 51 14.80 0.24 -5.59
N GLN A 52 15.79 -0.17 -4.79
CA GLN A 52 17.20 -0.21 -5.20
C GLN A 52 17.44 -1.22 -6.33
N LEU A 53 16.89 -2.43 -6.23
CA LEU A 53 17.02 -3.47 -7.25
C LEU A 53 16.34 -3.04 -8.56
N THR A 54 15.15 -2.44 -8.51
CA THR A 54 14.49 -1.88 -9.69
C THR A 54 15.39 -0.87 -10.40
N ASN A 55 15.98 0.06 -9.67
CA ASN A 55 16.89 1.04 -10.27
C ASN A 55 18.23 0.43 -10.74
N ALA A 56 18.71 -0.64 -10.10
CA ALA A 56 19.86 -1.40 -10.59
C ALA A 56 19.55 -2.10 -11.92
N VAL A 57 18.37 -2.73 -12.03
CA VAL A 57 17.89 -3.33 -13.28
C VAL A 57 17.79 -2.27 -14.38
N ARG A 58 17.19 -1.11 -14.10
CA ARG A 58 17.08 -0.02 -15.08
C ARG A 58 18.44 0.45 -15.56
N ARG A 59 19.40 0.70 -14.66
CA ARG A 59 20.76 1.07 -15.07
C ARG A 59 21.43 0.02 -15.95
N LYS A 60 21.25 -1.29 -15.63
CA LYS A 60 21.75 -2.39 -16.46
C LYS A 60 21.18 -2.38 -17.89
N HIS A 61 19.99 -1.81 -18.05
CA HIS A 61 19.31 -1.63 -19.33
C HIS A 61 19.46 -0.20 -19.91
N HIS A 62 20.47 0.56 -19.45
CA HIS A 62 20.77 1.93 -19.92
C HIS A 62 19.60 2.92 -19.76
N LEU A 63 18.74 2.71 -18.76
CA LEU A 63 17.61 3.59 -18.45
C LEU A 63 17.93 4.45 -17.22
N SER A 64 17.42 5.68 -17.23
CA SER A 64 17.48 6.56 -16.06
C SER A 64 16.83 5.91 -14.84
N PRO A 65 17.43 6.04 -13.64
CA PRO A 65 16.80 5.61 -12.41
C PRO A 65 15.50 6.40 -12.17
N LEU A 66 14.58 5.78 -11.44
CA LEU A 66 13.33 6.40 -11.01
C LEU A 66 13.53 7.08 -9.66
N ASP A 67 12.93 8.26 -9.49
CA ASP A 67 12.91 8.94 -8.21
C ASP A 67 11.86 8.31 -7.28
N LYS A 68 12.16 8.28 -5.99
CA LYS A 68 11.22 7.79 -4.99
C LYS A 68 10.11 8.82 -4.76
N ASP A 69 8.85 8.39 -4.85
CA ASP A 69 7.70 9.22 -4.54
C ASP A 69 6.93 8.66 -3.32
N ASN A 70 6.87 9.45 -2.24
CA ASN A 70 6.23 9.01 -1.00
C ASN A 70 4.70 8.87 -1.12
N ALA A 71 4.05 9.62 -2.00
CA ALA A 71 2.63 9.48 -2.27
C ALA A 71 2.34 8.14 -2.97
N LEU A 72 3.17 7.77 -3.95
CA LEU A 72 3.10 6.43 -4.57
C LEU A 72 3.40 5.31 -3.59
N VAL A 73 4.35 5.51 -2.67
CA VAL A 73 4.63 4.53 -1.60
C VAL A 73 3.40 4.33 -0.72
N ALA A 74 2.73 5.40 -0.30
CA ALA A 74 1.50 5.31 0.50
C ALA A 74 0.39 4.56 -0.26
N THR A 75 0.16 4.90 -1.53
CA THR A 75 -0.84 4.24 -2.38
C THR A 75 -0.51 2.77 -2.61
N ALA A 76 0.76 2.42 -2.85
CA ALA A 76 1.18 1.04 -3.05
C ALA A 76 0.99 0.19 -1.79
N ARG A 77 1.30 0.74 -0.60
CA ARG A 77 1.05 0.08 0.68
C ARG A 77 -0.42 -0.16 0.91
N ALA A 78 -1.26 0.88 0.72
CA ALA A 78 -2.69 0.78 0.89
C ALA A 78 -3.30 -0.31 -0.01
N HIS A 79 -2.84 -0.44 -1.26
CA HIS A 79 -3.32 -1.49 -2.16
C HIS A 79 -2.82 -2.88 -1.73
N SER A 80 -1.58 -3.01 -1.26
CA SER A 80 -1.05 -4.28 -0.73
C SER A 80 -1.80 -4.72 0.54
N ASP A 81 -2.14 -3.78 1.44
CA ASP A 81 -2.96 -4.04 2.62
C ASP A 81 -4.38 -4.46 2.21
N ASP A 82 -5.00 -3.75 1.28
CA ASP A 82 -6.36 -4.01 0.81
C ASP A 82 -6.49 -5.40 0.16
N MET A 83 -5.50 -5.82 -0.65
CA MET A 83 -5.46 -7.18 -1.21
C MET A 83 -5.45 -8.26 -0.13
N LEU A 84 -4.78 -8.02 1.01
CA LEU A 84 -4.74 -8.96 2.14
C LEU A 84 -6.04 -8.93 2.95
N GLU A 85 -6.52 -7.74 3.29
CA GLU A 85 -7.69 -7.55 4.16
C GLU A 85 -8.98 -8.05 3.50
N ARG A 86 -9.18 -7.69 2.23
CA ARG A 86 -10.36 -8.11 1.44
C ARG A 86 -10.15 -9.41 0.66
N LYS A 87 -8.99 -10.08 0.83
CA LYS A 87 -8.68 -11.40 0.26
C LYS A 87 -8.83 -11.49 -1.25
N PHE A 88 -8.27 -10.52 -1.98
CA PHE A 88 -8.20 -10.54 -3.45
C PHE A 88 -6.76 -10.38 -3.95
N PHE A 89 -6.54 -10.67 -5.24
CA PHE A 89 -5.26 -10.42 -5.91
C PHE A 89 -5.55 -9.93 -7.32
N SER A 90 -5.60 -8.63 -7.50
CA SER A 90 -5.95 -7.96 -8.75
C SER A 90 -5.45 -6.52 -8.74
N HIS A 91 -5.19 -5.97 -9.95
CA HIS A 91 -4.95 -4.54 -10.14
C HIS A 91 -6.19 -3.68 -9.84
N VAL A 92 -7.38 -4.20 -10.07
CA VAL A 92 -8.64 -3.51 -9.79
C VAL A 92 -9.21 -4.01 -8.48
N ASN A 93 -9.55 -3.09 -7.58
CA ASN A 93 -10.16 -3.42 -6.30
C ASN A 93 -11.58 -4.00 -6.50
N PRO A 94 -12.13 -4.75 -5.54
CA PRO A 94 -13.49 -5.30 -5.64
C PRO A 94 -14.60 -4.24 -5.84
N ASP A 95 -14.33 -2.99 -5.46
CA ASP A 95 -15.23 -1.84 -5.69
C ASP A 95 -15.05 -1.15 -7.05
N GLY A 96 -14.24 -1.74 -7.95
CA GLY A 96 -13.96 -1.18 -9.28
C GLY A 96 -12.92 -0.05 -9.29
N THR A 97 -12.24 0.22 -8.18
CA THR A 97 -11.18 1.23 -8.14
C THR A 97 -9.92 0.74 -8.86
N THR A 98 -9.54 1.42 -9.94
CA THR A 98 -8.35 1.10 -10.75
C THR A 98 -7.06 1.69 -10.15
N PRO A 99 -5.87 1.24 -10.58
CA PRO A 99 -4.60 1.85 -10.15
C PRO A 99 -4.56 3.36 -10.37
N GLN A 100 -5.04 3.84 -11.51
CA GLN A 100 -5.11 5.26 -11.83
C GLN A 100 -5.99 6.03 -10.85
N LYS A 101 -7.16 5.48 -10.50
CA LYS A 101 -8.07 6.10 -9.51
C LYS A 101 -7.46 6.12 -8.10
N ARG A 102 -6.64 5.14 -7.74
CA ARG A 102 -5.92 5.14 -6.45
C ARG A 102 -4.81 6.18 -6.41
N ILE A 103 -4.11 6.36 -7.51
CA ILE A 103 -2.93 7.24 -7.61
C ILE A 103 -3.34 8.71 -7.78
N ALA A 104 -4.36 8.99 -8.59
CA ALA A 104 -4.75 10.36 -8.97
C ALA A 104 -4.96 11.34 -7.81
N PRO A 105 -5.60 10.98 -6.68
CA PRO A 105 -5.81 11.90 -5.57
C PRO A 105 -4.53 12.41 -4.89
N ALA A 106 -3.41 11.71 -5.09
CA ALA A 106 -2.12 12.10 -4.52
C ALA A 106 -1.42 13.24 -5.29
N TYR A 107 -1.99 13.65 -6.43
CA TYR A 107 -1.37 14.65 -7.30
C TYR A 107 -2.36 15.74 -7.68
N SER A 108 -1.91 17.00 -7.60
CA SER A 108 -2.67 18.18 -8.01
C SER A 108 -2.74 18.39 -9.53
N ARG A 109 -1.90 17.71 -10.29
CA ARG A 109 -1.85 17.74 -11.76
C ARG A 109 -2.17 16.38 -12.35
N THR A 110 -2.73 16.36 -13.54
CA THR A 110 -2.99 15.13 -14.29
C THR A 110 -1.69 14.37 -14.53
N ILE A 111 -1.70 13.08 -14.14
CA ILE A 111 -0.60 12.16 -14.43
C ILE A 111 -0.71 11.73 -15.89
N SER A 112 0.32 11.99 -16.68
CA SER A 112 0.31 11.68 -18.11
C SER A 112 0.45 10.18 -18.39
N ARG A 113 1.08 9.44 -17.48
CA ARG A 113 1.27 7.99 -17.60
C ARG A 113 1.46 7.36 -16.22
N SER A 114 0.81 6.23 -16.00
CA SER A 114 0.99 5.40 -14.81
C SER A 114 1.07 3.92 -15.15
N GLY A 115 1.62 3.12 -14.27
CA GLY A 115 1.68 1.67 -14.36
C GLY A 115 1.77 1.06 -12.98
N GLU A 116 1.42 -0.21 -12.89
CA GLU A 116 1.44 -0.96 -11.65
C GLU A 116 1.95 -2.37 -11.87
N ASN A 117 2.79 -2.84 -10.96
CA ASN A 117 3.12 -4.24 -10.80
C ASN A 117 2.61 -4.72 -9.44
N ILE A 118 2.03 -5.91 -9.39
CA ILE A 118 1.66 -6.57 -8.13
C ILE A 118 2.35 -7.92 -8.02
N TRP A 119 2.60 -8.36 -6.80
CA TRP A 119 3.17 -9.66 -6.49
C TRP A 119 2.49 -10.25 -5.25
N GLY A 120 2.28 -11.57 -5.25
CA GLY A 120 1.72 -12.30 -4.13
C GLY A 120 2.54 -13.55 -3.83
N GLY A 121 2.76 -13.83 -2.53
CA GLY A 121 3.46 -15.01 -2.07
C GLY A 121 2.91 -15.50 -0.73
N HIS A 122 3.19 -16.78 -0.44
CA HIS A 122 2.79 -17.45 0.80
C HIS A 122 3.99 -18.14 1.45
N GLY A 123 4.14 -18.01 2.77
CA GLY A 123 5.16 -18.71 3.54
C GLY A 123 6.58 -18.14 3.42
N TYR A 124 6.75 -16.98 2.80
CA TYR A 124 8.06 -16.33 2.71
C TYR A 124 8.50 -15.71 4.03
N ASP A 125 9.79 -15.84 4.35
CA ASP A 125 10.41 -15.14 5.47
C ASP A 125 10.80 -13.71 5.04
N TYR A 126 9.96 -12.74 5.40
CA TYR A 126 10.20 -11.32 5.13
C TYR A 126 11.27 -10.71 6.07
N SER A 127 11.78 -11.44 7.06
CA SER A 127 12.91 -10.97 7.88
C SER A 127 14.22 -10.99 7.08
N ASP A 128 14.39 -11.93 6.12
CA ASP A 128 15.41 -11.83 5.09
C ASP A 128 14.96 -10.88 3.97
N SER A 129 15.08 -9.60 4.26
CA SER A 129 14.69 -8.55 3.34
C SER A 129 15.44 -8.55 2.01
N LYS A 130 16.67 -9.08 1.99
CA LYS A 130 17.50 -9.18 0.77
C LYS A 130 16.97 -10.27 -0.16
N LEU A 131 16.73 -11.46 0.37
CA LEU A 131 16.15 -12.56 -0.40
C LEU A 131 14.74 -12.20 -0.88
N MET A 132 13.89 -11.69 0.02
CA MET A 132 12.51 -11.33 -0.31
C MET A 132 12.42 -10.30 -1.44
N ALA A 133 13.20 -9.22 -1.37
CA ALA A 133 13.22 -8.20 -2.42
C ALA A 133 13.71 -8.75 -3.76
N ARG A 134 14.70 -9.66 -3.74
CA ARG A 134 15.19 -10.32 -4.95
C ARG A 134 14.11 -11.19 -5.58
N VAL A 135 13.47 -12.06 -4.80
CA VAL A 135 12.37 -12.93 -5.28
C VAL A 135 11.29 -12.11 -5.97
N ILE A 136 10.88 -10.99 -5.38
CA ILE A 136 9.84 -10.13 -5.95
C ILE A 136 10.30 -9.51 -7.27
N VAL A 137 11.49 -8.89 -7.31
CA VAL A 137 11.98 -8.21 -8.51
C VAL A 137 12.29 -9.20 -9.63
N ASP A 138 12.87 -10.36 -9.33
CA ASP A 138 13.15 -11.40 -10.32
C ASP A 138 11.84 -11.96 -10.91
N SER A 139 10.82 -12.16 -10.08
CA SER A 139 9.48 -12.54 -10.53
C SER A 139 8.89 -11.52 -11.50
N TRP A 140 8.97 -10.23 -11.18
CA TRP A 140 8.51 -9.18 -12.09
C TRP A 140 9.33 -9.12 -13.38
N MET A 141 10.64 -9.33 -13.32
CA MET A 141 11.50 -9.35 -14.51
C MET A 141 11.26 -10.57 -15.40
N SER A 142 10.80 -11.67 -14.83
CA SER A 142 10.46 -12.90 -15.57
C SER A 142 9.09 -12.84 -16.25
N SER A 143 8.22 -11.88 -15.85
CA SER A 143 6.89 -11.67 -16.43
C SER A 143 6.93 -10.55 -17.48
N PRO A 144 6.58 -10.81 -18.76
CA PRO A 144 6.68 -9.81 -19.83
C PRO A 144 5.98 -8.49 -19.53
N GLY A 145 4.75 -8.53 -18.99
CA GLY A 145 3.98 -7.33 -18.65
C GLY A 145 4.59 -6.53 -17.51
N HIS A 146 5.00 -7.20 -16.42
CA HIS A 146 5.65 -6.55 -15.29
C HIS A 146 7.03 -5.98 -15.70
N ARG A 147 7.80 -6.75 -16.47
CA ARG A 147 9.09 -6.31 -17.01
C ARG A 147 8.95 -5.06 -17.87
N ALA A 148 7.91 -4.99 -18.71
CA ALA A 148 7.65 -3.81 -19.53
C ALA A 148 7.43 -2.54 -18.68
N ASN A 149 6.80 -2.65 -17.51
CA ASN A 149 6.69 -1.55 -16.57
C ASN A 149 8.05 -1.16 -15.96
N LEU A 150 8.85 -2.13 -15.48
CA LEU A 150 10.17 -1.86 -14.89
C LEU A 150 11.10 -1.15 -15.88
N LEU A 151 11.03 -1.52 -17.16
CA LEU A 151 11.90 -1.04 -18.23
C LEU A 151 11.27 0.08 -19.07
N ASN A 152 10.12 0.62 -18.68
CA ASN A 152 9.51 1.71 -19.43
C ASN A 152 10.33 3.02 -19.27
N PRO A 153 10.86 3.57 -20.37
CA PRO A 153 11.68 4.78 -20.32
C PRO A 153 10.88 6.05 -19.97
N SER A 154 9.55 5.99 -20.13
CA SER A 154 8.67 7.14 -19.88
C SER A 154 8.40 7.39 -18.39
N TYR A 155 8.62 6.43 -17.50
CA TYR A 155 8.42 6.65 -16.08
C TYR A 155 9.59 7.41 -15.46
N THR A 156 9.26 8.28 -14.51
CA THR A 156 10.22 9.11 -13.78
C THR A 156 10.20 8.85 -12.27
N HIS A 157 9.09 8.35 -11.74
CA HIS A 157 8.91 8.14 -10.28
C HIS A 157 8.35 6.75 -9.97
N LEU A 158 8.69 6.29 -8.77
CA LEU A 158 8.36 4.96 -8.26
C LEU A 158 7.96 5.00 -6.79
N GLY A 159 6.89 4.28 -6.45
CA GLY A 159 6.54 3.92 -5.08
C GLY A 159 6.40 2.41 -4.92
N VAL A 160 6.91 1.88 -3.82
CA VAL A 160 6.82 0.45 -3.48
C VAL A 160 6.14 0.30 -2.13
N GLY A 161 5.18 -0.61 -2.05
CA GLY A 161 4.50 -1.01 -0.81
C GLY A 161 4.50 -2.51 -0.63
N VAL A 162 4.81 -2.97 0.58
CA VAL A 162 4.79 -4.40 0.94
C VAL A 162 3.99 -4.58 2.23
N SER A 163 3.09 -5.56 2.22
CA SER A 163 2.23 -5.90 3.35
C SER A 163 2.19 -7.40 3.60
N VAL A 164 1.98 -7.76 4.87
CA VAL A 164 1.96 -9.15 5.35
C VAL A 164 0.78 -9.35 6.31
N LEU A 165 0.02 -10.41 6.07
CA LEU A 165 -1.02 -10.89 6.97
C LEU A 165 -0.88 -12.41 7.16
N GLY A 166 -0.54 -12.84 8.37
CA GLY A 166 -0.19 -14.23 8.63
C GLY A 166 1.02 -14.67 7.80
N LYS A 167 0.83 -15.64 6.91
CA LYS A 167 1.85 -16.14 5.97
C LYS A 167 1.74 -15.54 4.57
N GLU A 168 0.69 -14.75 4.31
CA GLU A 168 0.47 -14.10 3.03
C GLU A 168 1.28 -12.81 2.92
N VAL A 169 1.90 -12.60 1.77
CA VAL A 169 2.64 -11.37 1.43
C VAL A 169 2.07 -10.81 0.15
N ARG A 170 1.90 -9.48 0.12
CA ARG A 170 1.57 -8.74 -1.10
C ARG A 170 2.55 -7.60 -1.29
N ALA A 171 2.96 -7.38 -2.53
CA ALA A 171 3.78 -6.25 -2.91
C ALA A 171 3.17 -5.53 -4.10
N THR A 172 3.18 -4.21 -4.05
CA THR A 172 2.73 -3.32 -5.13
C THR A 172 3.84 -2.36 -5.48
N GLN A 173 4.01 -2.12 -6.77
CA GLN A 173 4.95 -1.17 -7.33
C GLN A 173 4.18 -0.24 -8.28
N ASN A 174 4.10 1.05 -7.93
CA ASN A 174 3.42 2.08 -8.72
C ASN A 174 4.44 2.95 -9.42
N PHE A 175 4.22 3.20 -10.70
CA PHE A 175 5.04 4.04 -11.56
C PHE A 175 4.23 5.21 -12.07
N VAL A 176 4.86 6.38 -12.20
CA VAL A 176 4.28 7.54 -12.89
C VAL A 176 5.32 8.30 -13.70
N ARG A 177 4.84 9.03 -14.72
CA ARG A 177 5.55 10.14 -15.35
C ARG A 177 5.04 11.45 -14.74
N ARG A 178 5.93 12.16 -14.08
CA ARG A 178 5.71 13.54 -13.59
C ARG A 178 6.40 14.52 -14.50
#